data_b2ea794ff4cccd30436aa93c1b4f2001
#
_entry.id   b2ea794ff4cccd30436aa93c1b4f2001
#
_cell.length_a   1.000
_cell.length_b   1.000
_cell.length_c   1.000
_cell.angle_alpha   90.00
_cell.angle_beta   90.00
_cell.angle_gamma   90.00
#
_symmetry.space_group_name_H-M   'P 1'
#
loop_
_entity.id
_entity.type
_entity.pdbx_description
1 polymer ?
#
loop_
_entity_poly.entity_id
_entity_poly.type
_entity_poly.pdbx_seq_one_letter_code
_entity_poly.pdbx_strand_id
1 'polypeptide(L)'
;MGSPFCIVNIVADSNKGINDIISDFDDLVTRPLSRVNGNVSTITGDIRSMVDSTGQLYPSVNNFINTASTLNGRVGSSITILESSIDILRGQVSDSIKMIDEIQNNKDLKAFNNVIKSNILERADFIKNPVEIKEEKLYKMANYGSSMAPFYSVLAAWVGVIILSTILSTEPSKQYRSIDRYLGRLSFFLILSLIQSIIISTGDLLLLGVTAKEPILFILILMLCSIAFCILIFTLVSCFKTLGKGIAMFLLVIQIGGSGGTFPVQMTPTFFRTINSVIPFTYGINACREAIGGVYMQNLLGDIGALLLFAIIPLIFGIMFKEDINDLLEPLSEKFEKSFLMH
;
A
#
# COMPACT_ATOMS: atom_id res chain seq x y z
N MET A 1 52.66 20.52 24.88
CA MET A 1 53.25 20.55 23.52
C MET A 1 52.63 19.40 22.73
N GLY A 2 51.52 19.63 22.03
CA GLY A 2 50.92 18.61 21.11
C GLY A 2 51.79 18.60 19.84
N SER A 3 52.43 17.48 19.60
CA SER A 3 53.29 17.24 18.43
C SER A 3 52.52 17.52 17.14
N PRO A 4 53.15 18.15 16.10
CA PRO A 4 52.54 18.27 14.73
C PRO A 4 52.06 16.92 14.19
N PHE A 5 52.60 15.84 14.66
CA PHE A 5 52.20 14.45 14.35
C PHE A 5 50.76 14.10 14.78
N CYS A 6 50.27 14.75 15.84
CA CYS A 6 48.89 14.51 16.32
C CYS A 6 47.82 15.12 15.39
N ILE A 7 48.10 16.31 14.82
CA ILE A 7 47.19 16.99 13.88
C ILE A 7 47.15 16.26 12.55
N VAL A 8 48.30 15.79 12.05
CA VAL A 8 48.37 15.00 10.81
C VAL A 8 47.54 13.70 10.93
N ASN A 9 47.64 13.03 12.08
CA ASN A 9 46.86 11.80 12.32
C ASN A 9 45.35 12.09 12.44
N ILE A 10 44.94 13.18 13.11
CA ILE A 10 43.52 13.57 13.21
C ILE A 10 42.95 13.93 11.84
N VAL A 11 43.72 14.64 11.00
CA VAL A 11 43.32 14.98 9.63
C VAL A 11 43.24 13.74 8.75
N ALA A 12 44.18 12.82 8.88
CA ALA A 12 44.19 11.56 8.15
C ALA A 12 42.99 10.67 8.56
N ASP A 13 42.69 10.56 9.86
CA ASP A 13 41.57 9.80 10.37
C ASP A 13 40.23 10.45 9.98
N SER A 14 40.12 11.78 10.01
CA SER A 14 38.92 12.51 9.55
C SER A 14 38.70 12.33 8.05
N ASN A 15 39.77 12.40 7.24
CA ASN A 15 39.68 12.16 5.80
C ASN A 15 39.28 10.72 5.47
N LYS A 16 39.80 9.75 6.22
CA LYS A 16 39.37 8.34 6.10
C LYS A 16 37.89 8.20 6.46
N GLY A 17 37.43 8.76 7.58
CA GLY A 17 36.03 8.73 7.99
C GLY A 17 35.08 9.36 6.95
N ILE A 18 35.50 10.48 6.34
CA ILE A 18 34.71 11.11 5.25
C ILE A 18 34.65 10.23 4.01
N ASN A 19 35.76 9.60 3.62
CA ASN A 19 35.80 8.69 2.48
C ASN A 19 34.95 7.44 2.73
N ASP A 20 34.95 6.91 3.95
CA ASP A 20 34.11 5.78 4.35
C ASP A 20 32.61 6.17 4.26
N ILE A 21 32.23 7.36 4.75
CA ILE A 21 30.86 7.90 4.65
C ILE A 21 30.43 8.07 3.19
N ILE A 22 31.33 8.61 2.33
CA ILE A 22 31.04 8.76 0.90
C ILE A 22 30.85 7.40 0.23
N SER A 23 31.69 6.42 0.57
CA SER A 23 31.57 5.06 0.09
C SER A 23 30.26 4.40 0.54
N ASP A 24 29.93 4.52 1.83
CA ASP A 24 28.68 4.00 2.39
C ASP A 24 27.46 4.65 1.75
N PHE A 25 27.49 5.96 1.51
CA PHE A 25 26.41 6.66 0.81
C PHE A 25 26.25 6.18 -0.64
N ASP A 26 27.36 5.95 -1.34
CA ASP A 26 27.33 5.40 -2.70
C ASP A 26 26.71 3.99 -2.71
N ASP A 27 27.11 3.12 -1.78
CA ASP A 27 26.63 1.75 -1.67
C ASP A 27 25.18 1.65 -1.18
N LEU A 28 24.79 2.48 -0.21
CA LEU A 28 23.46 2.41 0.42
C LEU A 28 22.37 3.20 -0.33
N VAL A 29 22.76 4.22 -1.09
CA VAL A 29 21.82 5.12 -1.74
C VAL A 29 21.95 5.11 -3.25
N THR A 30 23.12 5.47 -3.77
CA THR A 30 23.31 5.70 -5.21
C THR A 30 23.14 4.41 -6.02
N ARG A 31 23.77 3.33 -5.58
CA ARG A 31 23.69 2.02 -6.29
C ARG A 31 22.30 1.38 -6.22
N PRO A 32 21.59 1.35 -5.06
CA PRO A 32 20.21 0.88 -5.03
C PRO A 32 19.25 1.72 -5.88
N LEU A 33 19.40 3.05 -5.86
CA LEU A 33 18.58 3.94 -6.70
C LEU A 33 18.80 3.69 -8.20
N SER A 34 20.04 3.47 -8.62
CA SER A 34 20.37 3.12 -10.01
C SER A 34 19.75 1.77 -10.42
N ARG A 35 19.72 0.78 -9.51
CA ARG A 35 19.06 -0.51 -9.75
C ARG A 35 17.53 -0.35 -9.87
N VAL A 36 16.92 0.45 -8.99
CA VAL A 36 15.48 0.75 -9.08
C VAL A 36 15.15 1.41 -10.41
N ASN A 37 15.94 2.38 -10.84
CA ASN A 37 15.77 3.04 -12.14
C ASN A 37 15.89 2.05 -13.32
N GLY A 38 16.87 1.16 -13.27
CA GLY A 38 17.05 0.09 -14.27
C GLY A 38 15.84 -0.86 -14.31
N ASN A 39 15.37 -1.31 -13.16
CA ASN A 39 14.21 -2.20 -13.07
C ASN A 39 12.93 -1.55 -13.61
N VAL A 40 12.68 -0.27 -13.30
CA VAL A 40 11.53 0.46 -13.84
C VAL A 40 11.61 0.57 -15.37
N SER A 41 12.80 0.80 -15.92
CA SER A 41 13.01 0.83 -17.37
C SER A 41 12.72 -0.51 -18.02
N THR A 42 13.15 -1.61 -17.41
CA THR A 42 12.88 -2.98 -17.89
C THR A 42 11.40 -3.29 -17.89
N ILE A 43 10.70 -3.03 -16.76
CA ILE A 43 9.25 -3.23 -16.65
C ILE A 43 8.50 -2.41 -17.71
N THR A 44 8.91 -1.18 -17.96
CA THR A 44 8.30 -0.34 -19.00
C THR A 44 8.48 -0.95 -20.41
N GLY A 45 9.64 -1.54 -20.67
CA GLY A 45 9.92 -2.26 -21.92
C GLY A 45 9.07 -3.51 -22.08
N ASP A 46 8.96 -4.31 -21.02
CA ASP A 46 8.17 -5.54 -21.01
C ASP A 46 6.67 -5.24 -21.21
N ILE A 47 6.16 -4.23 -20.52
CA ILE A 47 4.77 -3.79 -20.70
C ILE A 47 4.53 -3.33 -22.15
N ARG A 48 5.45 -2.59 -22.76
CA ARG A 48 5.32 -2.20 -24.17
C ARG A 48 5.24 -3.41 -25.10
N SER A 49 6.08 -4.41 -24.89
CA SER A 49 6.07 -5.62 -25.71
C SER A 49 4.77 -6.45 -25.55
N MET A 50 4.18 -6.45 -24.36
CA MET A 50 2.87 -7.08 -24.12
C MET A 50 1.72 -6.35 -24.79
N VAL A 51 1.80 -5.02 -24.87
CA VAL A 51 0.78 -4.18 -25.52
C VAL A 51 0.73 -4.40 -27.03
N ASP A 52 1.89 -4.56 -27.66
CA ASP A 52 1.96 -4.86 -29.09
C ASP A 52 1.26 -6.18 -29.44
N SER A 53 1.14 -7.08 -28.44
CA SER A 53 0.47 -8.39 -28.58
C SER A 53 -1.05 -8.37 -28.29
N THR A 54 -1.54 -7.35 -27.62
CA THR A 54 -2.96 -7.28 -27.15
C THR A 54 -3.59 -5.92 -27.43
N GLY A 55 -3.89 -5.64 -28.67
CA GLY A 55 -4.34 -4.33 -29.17
C GLY A 55 -5.63 -3.73 -28.56
N GLN A 56 -6.34 -4.45 -27.69
CA GLN A 56 -7.58 -3.95 -27.07
C GLN A 56 -7.36 -3.17 -25.75
N LEU A 57 -6.17 -3.25 -25.14
CA LEU A 57 -5.84 -2.53 -23.90
C LEU A 57 -4.96 -1.30 -24.14
N TYR A 58 -4.70 -0.99 -25.40
CA TYR A 58 -3.71 -0.01 -25.84
C TYR A 58 -3.76 1.37 -25.12
N PRO A 59 -4.90 2.08 -25.01
CA PRO A 59 -4.89 3.43 -24.42
C PRO A 59 -4.53 3.46 -22.94
N SER A 60 -5.07 2.54 -22.15
CA SER A 60 -4.85 2.49 -20.69
C SER A 60 -3.43 2.07 -20.36
N VAL A 61 -2.92 1.07 -21.09
CA VAL A 61 -1.56 0.58 -20.90
C VAL A 61 -0.52 1.58 -21.42
N ASN A 62 -0.81 2.28 -22.52
CA ASN A 62 0.07 3.32 -23.00
C ASN A 62 0.16 4.52 -22.03
N ASN A 63 -0.94 4.89 -21.39
CA ASN A 63 -0.93 5.88 -20.32
C ASN A 63 -0.10 5.41 -19.11
N PHE A 64 -0.21 4.13 -18.73
CA PHE A 64 0.60 3.55 -17.68
C PHE A 64 2.10 3.56 -18.04
N ILE A 65 2.44 3.15 -19.26
CA ILE A 65 3.81 3.17 -19.77
C ILE A 65 4.38 4.60 -19.76
N ASN A 66 3.63 5.58 -20.21
CA ASN A 66 4.06 6.97 -20.21
C ASN A 66 4.28 7.51 -18.78
N THR A 67 3.40 7.12 -17.86
CA THR A 67 3.56 7.46 -16.44
C THR A 67 4.81 6.80 -15.85
N ALA A 68 5.02 5.51 -16.10
CA ALA A 68 6.21 4.78 -15.65
C ALA A 68 7.49 5.36 -16.25
N SER A 69 7.47 5.73 -17.54
CA SER A 69 8.60 6.38 -18.21
C SER A 69 8.92 7.76 -17.62
N THR A 70 7.89 8.54 -17.27
CA THR A 70 8.06 9.84 -16.59
C THR A 70 8.66 9.67 -15.20
N LEU A 71 8.21 8.66 -14.43
CA LEU A 71 8.77 8.33 -13.12
C LEU A 71 10.22 7.91 -13.24
N ASN A 72 10.55 7.07 -14.22
CA ASN A 72 11.93 6.66 -14.51
C ASN A 72 12.83 7.87 -14.80
N GLY A 73 12.37 8.81 -15.64
CA GLY A 73 13.08 10.06 -15.91
C GLY A 73 13.32 10.91 -14.67
N ARG A 74 12.31 11.01 -13.78
CA ARG A 74 12.44 11.75 -12.51
C ARG A 74 13.45 11.09 -11.55
N VAL A 75 13.44 9.76 -11.47
CA VAL A 75 14.43 9.03 -10.67
C VAL A 75 15.83 9.25 -11.24
N GLY A 76 16.02 9.16 -12.55
CA GLY A 76 17.29 9.46 -13.21
C GLY A 76 17.79 10.88 -12.91
N SER A 77 16.92 11.89 -13.03
CA SER A 77 17.26 13.28 -12.68
C SER A 77 17.64 13.44 -11.21
N SER A 78 16.97 12.74 -10.31
CA SER A 78 17.30 12.76 -8.87
C SER A 78 18.67 12.15 -8.59
N ILE A 79 19.02 11.06 -9.28
CA ILE A 79 20.36 10.45 -9.18
C ILE A 79 21.44 11.43 -9.66
N THR A 80 21.23 12.10 -10.79
CA THR A 80 22.19 13.09 -11.31
C THR A 80 22.39 14.26 -10.34
N ILE A 81 21.32 14.72 -9.69
CA ILE A 81 21.40 15.78 -8.66
C ILE A 81 22.19 15.28 -7.45
N LEU A 82 22.00 14.05 -7.03
CA LEU A 82 22.75 13.44 -5.92
C LEU A 82 24.23 13.28 -6.28
N GLU A 83 24.56 12.81 -7.47
CA GLU A 83 25.93 12.69 -7.95
C GLU A 83 26.63 14.06 -7.97
N SER A 84 25.99 15.09 -8.52
CA SER A 84 26.54 16.45 -8.53
C SER A 84 26.73 17.02 -7.11
N SER A 85 25.83 16.69 -6.18
CA SER A 85 25.94 17.10 -4.78
C SER A 85 27.12 16.42 -4.08
N ILE A 86 27.35 15.14 -4.37
CA ILE A 86 28.51 14.39 -3.87
C ILE A 86 29.82 14.99 -4.39
N ASP A 87 29.90 15.35 -5.66
CA ASP A 87 31.09 15.96 -6.24
C ASP A 87 31.37 17.34 -5.67
N ILE A 88 30.36 18.15 -5.39
CA ILE A 88 30.50 19.43 -4.68
C ILE A 88 31.05 19.19 -3.27
N LEU A 89 30.51 18.21 -2.53
CA LEU A 89 30.97 17.85 -1.20
C LEU A 89 32.42 17.37 -1.22
N ARG A 90 32.80 16.53 -2.20
CA ARG A 90 34.20 16.10 -2.40
C ARG A 90 35.13 17.29 -2.66
N GLY A 91 34.72 18.24 -3.49
CA GLY A 91 35.44 19.47 -3.76
C GLY A 91 35.66 20.28 -2.48
N GLN A 92 34.62 20.53 -1.71
CA GLN A 92 34.68 21.29 -0.45
C GLN A 92 35.58 20.61 0.59
N VAL A 93 35.54 19.28 0.68
CA VAL A 93 36.42 18.51 1.57
C VAL A 93 37.87 18.62 1.12
N SER A 94 38.13 18.48 -0.18
CA SER A 94 39.48 18.63 -0.74
C SER A 94 40.07 20.02 -0.48
N ASP A 95 39.28 21.08 -0.65
CA ASP A 95 39.70 22.45 -0.39
C ASP A 95 39.91 22.70 1.11
N SER A 96 39.11 22.09 1.96
CA SER A 96 39.31 22.15 3.42
C SER A 96 40.60 21.45 3.84
N ILE A 97 40.95 20.32 3.21
CA ILE A 97 42.22 19.62 3.45
C ILE A 97 43.42 20.49 3.01
N LYS A 98 43.36 21.14 1.84
CA LYS A 98 44.42 22.05 1.37
C LYS A 98 44.60 23.24 2.29
N MET A 99 43.51 23.85 2.79
CA MET A 99 43.59 24.92 3.78
C MET A 99 44.25 24.46 5.08
N ILE A 100 44.01 23.24 5.51
CA ILE A 100 44.61 22.66 6.71
C ILE A 100 46.14 22.45 6.48
N ASP A 101 46.53 21.94 5.31
CA ASP A 101 47.95 21.77 4.94
C ASP A 101 48.71 23.11 4.85
N GLU A 102 48.07 24.15 4.30
CA GLU A 102 48.65 25.50 4.27
C GLU A 102 48.81 26.11 5.69
N ILE A 103 47.91 25.80 6.60
CA ILE A 103 47.93 26.27 8.00
C ILE A 103 49.00 25.53 8.83
N GLN A 104 49.28 24.26 8.55
CA GLN A 104 50.35 23.51 9.22
C GLN A 104 51.73 24.12 9.01
N ASN A 105 51.92 24.83 7.91
CA ASN A 105 53.17 25.50 7.58
C ASN A 105 53.31 26.91 8.22
N ASN A 106 52.32 27.41 8.93
CA ASN A 106 52.31 28.73 9.54
C ASN A 106 52.44 28.68 11.08
N LYS A 107 53.30 29.54 11.66
CA LYS A 107 53.74 29.52 13.08
C LYS A 107 52.70 29.90 14.15
N ASP A 108 51.44 30.23 13.79
CA ASP A 108 50.40 30.64 14.75
C ASP A 108 49.45 29.52 15.18
N LEU A 109 49.92 28.32 15.21
CA LEU A 109 49.17 27.05 15.38
C LEU A 109 48.46 26.86 16.72
N LYS A 110 48.79 27.59 17.79
CA LYS A 110 48.23 27.27 19.13
C LYS A 110 46.78 27.74 19.35
N ALA A 111 46.42 28.91 18.85
CA ALA A 111 45.03 29.41 18.97
C ALA A 111 44.07 28.70 18.00
N PHE A 112 44.54 28.37 16.82
CA PHE A 112 43.78 27.67 15.76
C PHE A 112 43.45 26.21 16.11
N ASN A 113 44.34 25.54 16.85
CA ASN A 113 44.16 24.14 17.24
C ASN A 113 42.92 23.92 18.18
N ASN A 114 42.61 24.90 19.02
CA ASN A 114 41.43 24.79 19.90
C ASN A 114 40.11 25.06 19.17
N VAL A 115 40.12 25.95 18.18
CA VAL A 115 38.93 26.24 17.36
C VAL A 115 38.62 25.11 16.38
N ILE A 116 39.66 24.49 15.81
CA ILE A 116 39.49 23.35 14.88
C ILE A 116 39.01 22.09 15.60
N LYS A 117 39.53 21.76 16.79
CA LYS A 117 39.13 20.57 17.54
C LYS A 117 37.63 20.55 17.90
N SER A 118 37.09 21.70 18.33
CA SER A 118 35.66 21.78 18.65
C SER A 118 34.77 21.71 17.42
N ASN A 119 35.18 22.33 16.31
CA ASN A 119 34.36 22.37 15.09
C ASN A 119 34.45 21.09 14.23
N ILE A 120 35.59 20.38 14.24
CA ILE A 120 35.75 19.15 13.43
C ILE A 120 34.94 18.00 14.02
N LEU A 121 34.89 17.84 15.34
CA LEU A 121 34.11 16.80 16.00
C LEU A 121 32.60 17.03 15.82
N GLU A 122 32.12 18.27 15.94
CA GLU A 122 30.73 18.63 15.70
C GLU A 122 30.34 18.46 14.22
N ARG A 123 31.23 18.85 13.30
CA ARG A 123 30.98 18.68 11.85
C ARG A 123 31.08 17.23 11.39
N ALA A 124 32.02 16.45 11.94
CA ALA A 124 32.10 15.02 11.67
C ALA A 124 30.86 14.26 12.18
N ASP A 125 30.35 14.66 13.34
CA ASP A 125 29.10 14.08 13.88
C ASP A 125 27.88 14.52 13.09
N PHE A 126 27.84 15.78 12.60
CA PHE A 126 26.80 16.27 11.69
C PHE A 126 26.84 15.59 10.30
N ILE A 127 28.06 15.31 9.76
CA ILE A 127 28.21 14.60 8.48
C ILE A 127 27.91 13.10 8.66
N LYS A 128 28.22 12.53 9.81
CA LYS A 128 27.94 11.13 10.14
C LYS A 128 26.44 10.87 10.36
N ASN A 129 25.73 11.88 10.89
CA ASN A 129 24.29 11.81 11.16
C ASN A 129 23.60 13.11 10.69
N PRO A 130 23.58 13.39 9.36
CA PRO A 130 23.08 14.67 8.82
C PRO A 130 21.57 14.86 9.04
N VAL A 131 20.87 13.79 9.31
CA VAL A 131 19.44 13.80 9.61
C VAL A 131 19.16 12.76 10.69
N GLU A 132 18.79 13.20 11.87
CA GLU A 132 18.20 12.35 12.88
C GLU A 132 16.73 12.09 12.49
N ILE A 133 16.48 10.98 11.78
CA ILE A 133 15.14 10.57 11.45
C ILE A 133 14.49 10.05 12.73
N LYS A 134 13.69 10.89 13.36
CA LYS A 134 12.82 10.49 14.45
C LYS A 134 11.63 9.75 13.85
N GLU A 135 11.79 8.45 13.65
CA GLU A 135 10.73 7.59 13.13
C GLU A 135 9.74 7.28 14.27
N GLU A 136 8.67 8.02 14.36
CA GLU A 136 7.53 7.69 15.22
C GLU A 136 6.65 6.68 14.47
N LYS A 137 6.89 5.41 14.71
CA LYS A 137 6.06 4.33 14.18
C LYS A 137 4.75 4.28 14.96
N LEU A 138 3.69 4.85 14.41
CA LEU A 138 2.33 4.71 14.93
C LEU A 138 1.92 3.23 15.04
N TYR A 139 2.26 2.44 14.02
CA TYR A 139 2.04 1.00 13.99
C TYR A 139 3.37 0.26 13.79
N LYS A 140 3.84 -0.46 14.82
CA LYS A 140 5.03 -1.31 14.70
C LYS A 140 4.63 -2.61 13.99
N MET A 141 4.85 -2.69 12.70
CA MET A 141 4.70 -3.92 11.93
C MET A 141 5.98 -4.76 12.02
N ALA A 142 5.83 -6.07 12.29
CA ALA A 142 6.97 -6.97 12.46
C ALA A 142 7.75 -7.19 11.17
N ASN A 143 7.04 -7.28 10.04
CA ASN A 143 7.61 -7.50 8.71
C ASN A 143 6.67 -6.97 7.61
N TYR A 144 7.16 -6.95 6.36
CA TYR A 144 6.39 -6.50 5.21
C TYR A 144 5.13 -7.35 4.96
N GLY A 145 5.21 -8.67 5.16
CA GLY A 145 4.07 -9.57 5.02
C GLY A 145 2.94 -9.21 5.96
N SER A 146 3.23 -9.00 7.25
CA SER A 146 2.25 -8.56 8.24
C SER A 146 1.67 -7.17 7.91
N SER A 147 2.45 -6.29 7.28
CA SER A 147 1.97 -4.97 6.83
C SER A 147 0.98 -5.06 5.66
N MET A 148 1.16 -6.03 4.77
CA MET A 148 0.31 -6.25 3.60
C MET A 148 -0.88 -7.17 3.87
N ALA A 149 -0.82 -8.00 4.89
CA ALA A 149 -1.87 -8.96 5.24
C ALA A 149 -3.27 -8.31 5.33
N PRO A 150 -3.49 -7.15 5.97
CA PRO A 150 -4.80 -6.51 6.01
C PRO A 150 -5.44 -6.34 4.64
N PHE A 151 -4.67 -5.91 3.66
CA PHE A 151 -5.16 -5.70 2.30
C PHE A 151 -5.54 -7.02 1.63
N TYR A 152 -4.67 -8.02 1.67
CA TYR A 152 -4.91 -9.29 0.98
C TYR A 152 -6.01 -10.11 1.65
N SER A 153 -6.12 -10.08 2.98
CA SER A 153 -7.18 -10.79 3.71
C SER A 153 -8.55 -10.19 3.42
N VAL A 154 -8.66 -8.86 3.43
CA VAL A 154 -9.89 -8.14 3.08
C VAL A 154 -10.27 -8.38 1.61
N LEU A 155 -9.29 -8.36 0.70
CA LEU A 155 -9.47 -8.68 -0.71
C LEU A 155 -9.98 -10.11 -0.89
N ALA A 156 -9.36 -11.09 -0.21
CA ALA A 156 -9.76 -12.49 -0.28
C ALA A 156 -11.19 -12.71 0.23
N ALA A 157 -11.58 -12.02 1.31
CA ALA A 157 -12.95 -12.07 1.82
C ALA A 157 -13.97 -11.58 0.77
N TRP A 158 -13.69 -10.48 0.08
CA TRP A 158 -14.57 -9.96 -0.98
C TRP A 158 -14.66 -10.89 -2.19
N VAL A 159 -13.50 -11.30 -2.72
CA VAL A 159 -13.41 -12.17 -3.90
C VAL A 159 -14.13 -13.50 -3.65
N GLY A 160 -13.96 -14.07 -2.46
CA GLY A 160 -14.61 -15.31 -2.11
C GLY A 160 -16.15 -15.20 -2.11
N VAL A 161 -16.71 -14.07 -1.65
CA VAL A 161 -18.16 -13.84 -1.74
C VAL A 161 -18.62 -13.69 -3.20
N ILE A 162 -17.84 -13.03 -4.06
CA ILE A 162 -18.14 -12.97 -5.50
C ILE A 162 -18.16 -14.38 -6.10
N ILE A 163 -17.16 -15.20 -5.82
CA ILE A 163 -17.09 -16.59 -6.29
C ILE A 163 -18.30 -17.37 -5.77
N LEU A 164 -18.63 -17.24 -4.48
CA LEU A 164 -19.78 -17.86 -3.88
C LEU A 164 -21.08 -17.49 -4.61
N SER A 165 -21.25 -16.20 -4.96
CA SER A 165 -22.40 -15.71 -5.72
C SER A 165 -22.46 -16.20 -7.17
N THR A 166 -21.33 -16.69 -7.68
CA THR A 166 -21.25 -17.24 -9.04
C THR A 166 -21.64 -18.73 -9.06
N ILE A 167 -21.23 -19.45 -8.03
CA ILE A 167 -21.49 -20.90 -7.90
C ILE A 167 -22.90 -21.15 -7.39
N LEU A 168 -23.38 -20.35 -6.43
CA LEU A 168 -24.68 -20.56 -5.79
C LEU A 168 -25.72 -19.59 -6.35
N SER A 169 -26.90 -20.14 -6.66
CA SER A 169 -28.05 -19.32 -7.03
C SER A 169 -28.50 -18.44 -5.85
N THR A 170 -28.75 -17.17 -6.11
CA THR A 170 -29.34 -16.22 -5.16
C THR A 170 -30.88 -16.31 -5.14
N GLU A 171 -31.49 -17.07 -6.07
CA GLU A 171 -32.95 -17.23 -6.20
C GLU A 171 -33.40 -18.59 -5.63
N PRO A 172 -34.12 -18.62 -4.51
CA PRO A 172 -34.79 -19.83 -4.03
C PRO A 172 -36.15 -20.04 -4.71
N SER A 173 -36.74 -21.22 -4.50
CA SER A 173 -38.09 -21.58 -5.01
C SER A 173 -39.13 -20.50 -4.67
N LYS A 174 -40.06 -20.22 -5.61
CA LYS A 174 -41.12 -19.21 -5.51
C LYS A 174 -42.20 -19.50 -4.45
N GLN A 175 -42.07 -20.58 -3.68
CA GLN A 175 -43.07 -21.05 -2.70
C GLN A 175 -43.19 -20.21 -1.41
N TYR A 176 -42.23 -19.34 -1.12
CA TYR A 176 -42.16 -18.58 0.13
C TYR A 176 -42.30 -17.07 -0.11
N ARG A 177 -42.65 -16.32 0.96
CA ARG A 177 -42.69 -14.83 0.91
C ARG A 177 -41.31 -14.27 0.51
N SER A 178 -41.31 -13.17 -0.21
CA SER A 178 -40.07 -12.53 -0.71
C SER A 178 -39.01 -12.30 0.37
N ILE A 179 -39.44 -11.78 1.52
CA ILE A 179 -38.54 -11.50 2.65
C ILE A 179 -37.95 -12.81 3.20
N ASP A 180 -38.73 -13.85 3.36
CA ASP A 180 -38.26 -15.14 3.90
C ASP A 180 -37.29 -15.80 2.92
N ARG A 181 -37.54 -15.66 1.62
CA ARG A 181 -36.63 -16.11 0.56
C ARG A 181 -35.30 -15.36 0.58
N TYR A 182 -35.35 -14.04 0.73
CA TYR A 182 -34.17 -13.20 0.78
C TYR A 182 -33.32 -13.50 2.02
N LEU A 183 -33.91 -13.47 3.21
CA LEU A 183 -33.22 -13.69 4.48
C LEU A 183 -32.73 -15.14 4.62
N GLY A 184 -33.52 -16.12 4.20
CA GLY A 184 -33.11 -17.53 4.26
C GLY A 184 -31.93 -17.83 3.34
N ARG A 185 -31.88 -17.22 2.16
CA ARG A 185 -30.75 -17.38 1.25
C ARG A 185 -29.53 -16.61 1.71
N LEU A 186 -29.73 -15.37 2.18
CA LEU A 186 -28.69 -14.57 2.79
C LEU A 186 -28.03 -15.26 3.98
N SER A 187 -28.81 -15.90 4.86
CA SER A 187 -28.28 -16.64 6.01
C SER A 187 -27.31 -17.74 5.58
N PHE A 188 -27.64 -18.46 4.52
CA PHE A 188 -26.76 -19.50 3.98
C PHE A 188 -25.45 -18.92 3.43
N PHE A 189 -25.53 -17.81 2.69
CA PHE A 189 -24.34 -17.11 2.22
C PHE A 189 -23.49 -16.57 3.38
N LEU A 190 -24.13 -16.03 4.42
CA LEU A 190 -23.43 -15.55 5.61
C LEU A 190 -22.66 -16.66 6.33
N ILE A 191 -23.27 -17.84 6.50
CA ILE A 191 -22.59 -18.98 7.13
C ILE A 191 -21.33 -19.35 6.34
N LEU A 192 -21.45 -19.48 5.02
CA LEU A 192 -20.30 -19.83 4.17
C LEU A 192 -19.22 -18.74 4.17
N SER A 193 -19.62 -17.48 4.13
CA SER A 193 -18.65 -16.37 4.16
C SER A 193 -17.96 -16.24 5.51
N LEU A 194 -18.64 -16.56 6.62
CA LEU A 194 -18.03 -16.63 7.94
C LEU A 194 -17.01 -17.77 8.04
N ILE A 195 -17.34 -18.96 7.55
CA ILE A 195 -16.39 -20.08 7.50
C ILE A 195 -15.17 -19.69 6.67
N GLN A 196 -15.38 -19.06 5.52
CA GLN A 196 -14.30 -18.56 4.67
C GLN A 196 -13.41 -17.56 5.41
N SER A 197 -13.98 -16.57 6.11
CA SER A 197 -13.20 -15.56 6.83
C SER A 197 -12.39 -16.15 7.99
N ILE A 198 -12.92 -17.16 8.68
CA ILE A 198 -12.18 -17.90 9.71
C ILE A 198 -10.99 -18.64 9.08
N ILE A 199 -11.19 -19.29 7.94
CA ILE A 199 -10.11 -20.00 7.23
C ILE A 199 -9.03 -19.02 6.77
N ILE A 200 -9.40 -17.87 6.21
CA ILE A 200 -8.45 -16.84 5.77
C ILE A 200 -7.67 -16.31 6.98
N SER A 201 -8.35 -15.84 8.02
CA SER A 201 -7.69 -15.23 9.17
C SER A 201 -6.79 -16.19 9.96
N THR A 202 -7.25 -17.44 10.14
CA THR A 202 -6.43 -18.46 10.79
C THR A 202 -5.28 -18.90 9.89
N GLY A 203 -5.48 -19.00 8.59
CA GLY A 203 -4.43 -19.26 7.61
C GLY A 203 -3.35 -18.18 7.60
N ASP A 204 -3.75 -16.91 7.64
CA ASP A 204 -2.81 -15.79 7.73
C ASP A 204 -1.95 -15.87 8.99
N LEU A 205 -2.56 -16.15 10.13
CA LEU A 205 -1.86 -16.23 11.42
C LEU A 205 -0.97 -17.47 11.55
N LEU A 206 -1.48 -18.65 11.13
CA LEU A 206 -0.82 -19.94 11.37
C LEU A 206 0.07 -20.40 10.22
N LEU A 207 -0.35 -20.20 8.96
CA LEU A 207 0.37 -20.67 7.78
C LEU A 207 1.29 -19.61 7.20
N LEU A 208 0.83 -18.35 7.12
CA LEU A 208 1.62 -17.26 6.57
C LEU A 208 2.47 -16.54 7.61
N GLY A 209 2.28 -16.84 8.91
CA GLY A 209 3.07 -16.27 10.00
C GLY A 209 2.86 -14.76 10.18
N VAL A 210 1.66 -14.26 9.89
CA VAL A 210 1.31 -12.86 10.13
C VAL A 210 1.36 -12.59 11.63
N THR A 211 2.20 -11.66 12.03
CA THR A 211 2.38 -11.30 13.44
C THR A 211 1.37 -10.20 13.80
N ALA A 212 0.29 -10.60 14.47
CA ALA A 212 -0.71 -9.65 14.99
C ALA A 212 -0.52 -9.47 16.49
N LYS A 213 -0.66 -8.23 16.98
CA LYS A 213 -0.67 -7.95 18.43
C LYS A 213 -1.91 -8.52 19.11
N GLU A 214 -3.04 -8.40 18.42
CA GLU A 214 -4.34 -8.88 18.88
C GLU A 214 -4.92 -9.87 17.87
N PRO A 215 -4.47 -11.18 17.89
CA PRO A 215 -4.86 -12.16 16.88
C PRO A 215 -6.37 -12.43 16.86
N ILE A 216 -7.00 -12.49 18.03
CA ILE A 216 -8.45 -12.73 18.14
C ILE A 216 -9.23 -11.58 17.53
N LEU A 217 -8.79 -10.34 17.77
CA LEU A 217 -9.41 -9.15 17.21
C LEU A 217 -9.28 -9.14 15.68
N PHE A 218 -8.14 -9.56 15.13
CA PHE A 218 -7.94 -9.69 13.69
C PHE A 218 -8.97 -10.66 13.06
N ILE A 219 -9.20 -11.83 13.69
CA ILE A 219 -10.20 -12.80 13.25
C ILE A 219 -11.61 -12.17 13.29
N LEU A 220 -11.97 -11.52 14.41
CA LEU A 220 -13.29 -10.90 14.56
C LEU A 220 -13.54 -9.78 13.56
N ILE A 221 -12.54 -8.94 13.29
CA ILE A 221 -12.64 -7.88 12.30
C ILE A 221 -12.83 -8.47 10.90
N LEU A 222 -12.06 -9.50 10.52
CA LEU A 222 -12.21 -10.12 9.21
C LEU A 222 -13.57 -10.81 9.06
N MET A 223 -14.11 -11.39 10.13
CA MET A 223 -15.50 -11.90 10.15
C MET A 223 -16.52 -10.77 9.93
N LEU A 224 -16.34 -9.62 10.57
CA LEU A 224 -17.21 -8.46 10.37
C LEU A 224 -17.12 -7.93 8.94
N CYS A 225 -15.91 -7.82 8.37
CA CYS A 225 -15.71 -7.47 6.96
C CYS A 225 -16.46 -8.46 6.05
N SER A 226 -16.33 -9.74 6.30
CA SER A 226 -16.98 -10.80 5.52
C SER A 226 -18.51 -10.70 5.59
N ILE A 227 -19.08 -10.38 6.75
CA ILE A 227 -20.52 -10.13 6.91
C ILE A 227 -20.95 -8.93 6.07
N ALA A 228 -20.25 -7.79 6.19
CA ALA A 228 -20.59 -6.58 5.46
C ALA A 228 -20.50 -6.78 3.94
N PHE A 229 -19.45 -7.42 3.47
CA PHE A 229 -19.25 -7.71 2.06
C PHE A 229 -20.26 -8.72 1.52
N CYS A 230 -20.57 -9.74 2.32
CA CYS A 230 -21.55 -10.75 1.96
C CYS A 230 -22.94 -10.12 1.77
N ILE A 231 -23.37 -9.28 2.70
CA ILE A 231 -24.66 -8.60 2.60
C ILE A 231 -24.70 -7.69 1.39
N LEU A 232 -23.65 -6.87 1.18
CA LEU A 232 -23.56 -5.93 0.08
C LEU A 232 -23.58 -6.65 -1.28
N ILE A 233 -22.71 -7.65 -1.48
CA ILE A 233 -22.60 -8.38 -2.74
C ILE A 233 -23.87 -9.21 -2.99
N PHE A 234 -24.36 -9.90 -1.95
CA PHE A 234 -25.61 -10.67 -2.05
C PHE A 234 -26.79 -9.78 -2.45
N THR A 235 -26.91 -8.59 -1.86
CA THR A 235 -27.95 -7.63 -2.21
C THR A 235 -27.83 -7.20 -3.67
N LEU A 236 -26.62 -6.82 -4.10
CA LEU A 236 -26.37 -6.43 -5.50
C LEU A 236 -26.77 -7.55 -6.47
N VAL A 237 -26.33 -8.79 -6.19
CA VAL A 237 -26.60 -9.93 -7.06
C VAL A 237 -28.09 -10.35 -6.99
N SER A 238 -28.71 -10.25 -5.82
CA SER A 238 -30.12 -10.60 -5.61
C SER A 238 -31.09 -9.61 -6.27
N CYS A 239 -30.72 -8.30 -6.31
CA CYS A 239 -31.52 -7.26 -6.96
C CYS A 239 -31.25 -7.15 -8.47
N PHE A 240 -29.97 -7.20 -8.86
CA PHE A 240 -29.54 -6.91 -10.24
C PHE A 240 -29.11 -8.15 -11.03
N LYS A 241 -29.24 -9.36 -10.46
CA LYS A 241 -28.87 -10.64 -11.09
C LYS A 241 -27.44 -10.60 -11.69
N THR A 242 -27.30 -10.92 -12.98
CA THR A 242 -26.01 -10.93 -13.68
C THR A 242 -25.31 -9.56 -13.68
N LEU A 243 -26.07 -8.47 -13.83
CA LEU A 243 -25.53 -7.11 -13.72
C LEU A 243 -24.96 -6.84 -12.33
N GLY A 244 -25.59 -7.37 -11.27
CA GLY A 244 -25.09 -7.23 -9.90
C GLY A 244 -23.72 -7.85 -9.70
N LYS A 245 -23.43 -8.99 -10.34
CA LYS A 245 -22.09 -9.59 -10.35
C LYS A 245 -21.06 -8.68 -11.02
N GLY A 246 -21.42 -8.10 -12.16
CA GLY A 246 -20.59 -7.12 -12.87
C GLY A 246 -20.29 -5.88 -12.03
N ILE A 247 -21.30 -5.34 -11.35
CA ILE A 247 -21.15 -4.20 -10.43
C ILE A 247 -20.21 -4.56 -9.26
N ALA A 248 -20.36 -5.73 -8.66
CA ALA A 248 -19.49 -6.18 -7.57
C ALA A 248 -18.02 -6.35 -8.00
N MET A 249 -17.78 -6.83 -9.23
CA MET A 249 -16.44 -6.89 -9.83
C MET A 249 -15.88 -5.50 -10.14
N PHE A 250 -16.70 -4.61 -10.68
CA PHE A 250 -16.29 -3.22 -10.94
C PHE A 250 -15.92 -2.48 -9.64
N LEU A 251 -16.74 -2.65 -8.60
CA LEU A 251 -16.42 -2.12 -7.27
C LEU A 251 -15.12 -2.68 -6.73
N LEU A 252 -14.80 -3.96 -6.95
CA LEU A 252 -13.54 -4.56 -6.55
C LEU A 252 -12.34 -3.81 -7.15
N VAL A 253 -12.37 -3.53 -8.44
CA VAL A 253 -11.28 -2.81 -9.14
C VAL A 253 -11.08 -1.42 -8.54
N ILE A 254 -12.16 -0.68 -8.29
CA ILE A 254 -12.10 0.63 -7.65
C ILE A 254 -11.54 0.53 -6.22
N GLN A 255 -11.95 -0.48 -5.47
CA GLN A 255 -11.51 -0.70 -4.09
C GLN A 255 -10.01 -1.04 -4.00
N ILE A 256 -9.48 -1.84 -4.93
CA ILE A 256 -8.04 -2.14 -4.99
C ILE A 256 -7.23 -0.85 -5.15
N GLY A 257 -7.64 0.03 -6.06
CA GLY A 257 -6.92 1.30 -6.31
C GLY A 257 -7.17 2.38 -5.26
N GLY A 258 -8.37 2.39 -4.66
CA GLY A 258 -8.84 3.48 -3.81
C GLY A 258 -8.69 3.27 -2.31
N SER A 259 -8.49 2.03 -1.84
CA SER A 259 -8.50 1.72 -0.40
C SER A 259 -7.26 2.16 0.38
N GLY A 260 -6.18 2.54 -0.29
CA GLY A 260 -4.91 2.83 0.41
C GLY A 260 -4.26 1.58 1.04
N GLY A 261 -4.62 0.40 0.55
CA GLY A 261 -4.14 -0.88 1.08
C GLY A 261 -2.68 -1.14 0.75
N THR A 262 -2.27 -0.89 -0.48
CA THR A 262 -0.91 -1.12 -1.00
C THR A 262 -0.04 0.12 -0.95
N PHE A 263 -0.62 1.29 -1.22
CA PHE A 263 0.06 2.58 -1.21
C PHE A 263 -0.73 3.59 -0.39
N PRO A 264 -0.05 4.57 0.25
CA PRO A 264 -0.72 5.67 0.93
C PRO A 264 -1.67 6.40 -0.03
N VAL A 265 -2.92 6.59 0.37
CA VAL A 265 -3.95 7.22 -0.48
C VAL A 265 -3.58 8.64 -0.93
N GLN A 266 -2.72 9.32 -0.16
CA GLN A 266 -2.20 10.65 -0.47
C GLN A 266 -1.36 10.69 -1.75
N MET A 267 -0.77 9.56 -2.15
CA MET A 267 0.03 9.42 -3.38
C MET A 267 -0.82 9.08 -4.61
N THR A 268 -2.11 8.81 -4.43
CA THR A 268 -3.02 8.46 -5.52
C THR A 268 -3.67 9.70 -6.14
N PRO A 269 -4.18 9.62 -7.39
CA PRO A 269 -4.96 10.68 -8.02
C PRO A 269 -6.15 11.14 -7.17
N THR A 270 -6.58 12.38 -7.35
CA THR A 270 -7.66 13.01 -6.56
C THR A 270 -8.95 12.17 -6.55
N PHE A 271 -9.27 11.52 -7.67
CA PHE A 271 -10.42 10.61 -7.76
C PHE A 271 -10.39 9.51 -6.69
N PHE A 272 -9.27 8.80 -6.55
CA PHE A 272 -9.13 7.73 -5.56
C PHE A 272 -9.12 8.26 -4.13
N ARG A 273 -8.55 9.46 -3.90
CA ARG A 273 -8.60 10.10 -2.57
C ARG A 273 -10.01 10.43 -2.14
N THR A 274 -10.85 10.90 -3.08
CA THR A 274 -12.25 11.23 -2.78
C THR A 274 -13.08 9.96 -2.53
N ILE A 275 -12.88 8.93 -3.34
CA ILE A 275 -13.60 7.66 -3.22
C ILE A 275 -13.18 6.86 -1.98
N ASN A 276 -11.96 7.02 -1.49
CA ASN A 276 -11.42 6.29 -0.35
C ASN A 276 -12.36 6.28 0.87
N SER A 277 -13.02 7.39 1.16
CA SER A 277 -13.95 7.51 2.28
C SER A 277 -15.31 6.83 2.07
N VAL A 278 -15.61 6.37 0.84
CA VAL A 278 -16.93 5.80 0.48
C VAL A 278 -16.84 4.29 0.22
N ILE A 279 -15.64 3.71 0.20
CA ILE A 279 -15.44 2.29 -0.09
C ILE A 279 -15.21 1.47 1.17
N PRO A 280 -15.85 0.29 1.28
CA PRO A 280 -15.78 -0.54 2.48
C PRO A 280 -14.39 -1.13 2.76
N PHE A 281 -13.53 -1.34 1.74
CA PHE A 281 -12.17 -1.84 1.92
C PHE A 281 -11.32 -0.94 2.81
N THR A 282 -11.47 0.38 2.70
CA THR A 282 -10.72 1.34 3.52
C THR A 282 -10.87 1.04 5.00
N TYR A 283 -12.11 0.86 5.44
CA TYR A 283 -12.45 0.60 6.84
C TYR A 283 -12.03 -0.80 7.28
N GLY A 284 -12.23 -1.81 6.41
CA GLY A 284 -11.80 -3.17 6.69
C GLY A 284 -10.27 -3.28 6.85
N ILE A 285 -9.52 -2.65 5.95
CA ILE A 285 -8.06 -2.65 5.99
C ILE A 285 -7.54 -1.89 7.21
N ASN A 286 -8.11 -0.72 7.52
CA ASN A 286 -7.71 0.07 8.68
C ASN A 286 -7.98 -0.69 9.97
N ALA A 287 -9.18 -1.25 10.16
CA ALA A 287 -9.50 -2.06 11.33
C ALA A 287 -8.57 -3.27 11.48
N CYS A 288 -8.23 -3.98 10.39
CA CYS A 288 -7.25 -5.07 10.42
C CYS A 288 -5.84 -4.59 10.76
N ARG A 289 -5.43 -3.39 10.31
CA ARG A 289 -4.15 -2.77 10.69
C ARG A 289 -4.08 -2.46 12.18
N GLU A 290 -5.20 -2.02 12.78
CA GLU A 290 -5.29 -1.82 14.23
C GLU A 290 -5.02 -3.13 15.00
N ALA A 291 -5.60 -4.24 14.58
CA ALA A 291 -5.39 -5.53 15.22
C ALA A 291 -3.93 -6.03 15.08
N ILE A 292 -3.27 -5.75 13.96
CA ILE A 292 -1.90 -6.18 13.68
C ILE A 292 -0.88 -5.25 14.35
N GLY A 293 -1.02 -3.95 14.20
CA GLY A 293 -0.01 -2.97 14.62
C GLY A 293 -0.19 -2.45 16.05
N GLY A 294 -1.38 -2.54 16.58
CA GLY A 294 -1.78 -2.03 17.91
C GLY A 294 -3.05 -1.21 17.82
N VAL A 295 -3.94 -1.44 18.77
CA VAL A 295 -5.30 -0.88 18.79
C VAL A 295 -5.29 0.59 19.20
N TYR A 296 -5.85 1.43 18.34
CA TYR A 296 -6.25 2.79 18.67
C TYR A 296 -7.79 2.85 18.67
N MET A 297 -8.38 2.74 19.87
CA MET A 297 -9.80 2.46 20.05
C MET A 297 -10.73 3.43 19.31
N GLN A 298 -10.35 4.69 19.22
CA GLN A 298 -11.17 5.73 18.56
C GLN A 298 -11.30 5.48 17.06
N ASN A 299 -10.21 5.13 16.39
CA ASN A 299 -10.20 4.80 14.96
C ASN A 299 -10.93 3.49 14.71
N LEU A 300 -10.63 2.46 15.50
CA LEU A 300 -11.24 1.14 15.37
C LEU A 300 -12.78 1.20 15.47
N LEU A 301 -13.31 1.95 16.43
CA LEU A 301 -14.76 2.10 16.57
C LEU A 301 -15.39 2.83 15.37
N GLY A 302 -14.68 3.82 14.81
CA GLY A 302 -15.11 4.49 13.58
C GLY A 302 -15.18 3.53 12.39
N ASP A 303 -14.13 2.71 12.22
CA ASP A 303 -14.04 1.74 11.13
C ASP A 303 -15.10 0.63 11.27
N ILE A 304 -15.32 0.11 12.49
CA ILE A 304 -16.39 -0.85 12.78
C ILE A 304 -17.76 -0.24 12.49
N GLY A 305 -18.00 1.01 12.91
CA GLY A 305 -19.24 1.71 12.65
C GLY A 305 -19.52 1.87 11.15
N ALA A 306 -18.51 2.20 10.36
CA ALA A 306 -18.61 2.29 8.91
C ALA A 306 -18.92 0.92 8.28
N LEU A 307 -18.23 -0.15 8.69
CA LEU A 307 -18.51 -1.51 8.20
C LEU A 307 -19.95 -1.96 8.51
N LEU A 308 -20.46 -1.63 9.69
CA LEU A 308 -21.86 -1.90 10.04
C LEU A 308 -22.83 -1.12 9.14
N LEU A 309 -22.54 0.13 8.78
CA LEU A 309 -23.35 0.88 7.82
C LEU A 309 -23.34 0.23 6.44
N PHE A 310 -22.17 -0.26 5.98
CA PHE A 310 -22.07 -1.03 4.73
C PHE A 310 -22.77 -2.38 4.77
N ALA A 311 -23.11 -2.92 5.93
CA ALA A 311 -23.97 -4.08 6.08
C ALA A 311 -25.45 -3.68 6.14
N ILE A 312 -25.82 -2.71 6.97
CA ILE A 312 -27.20 -2.36 7.26
C ILE A 312 -27.90 -1.70 6.06
N ILE A 313 -27.22 -0.74 5.39
CA ILE A 313 -27.82 -0.02 4.27
C ILE A 313 -28.20 -0.96 3.12
N PRO A 314 -27.30 -1.84 2.62
CA PRO A 314 -27.68 -2.79 1.57
C PRO A 314 -28.71 -3.81 2.03
N LEU A 315 -28.68 -4.24 3.31
CA LEU A 315 -29.67 -5.16 3.85
C LEU A 315 -31.09 -4.58 3.76
N ILE A 316 -31.25 -3.33 4.26
CA ILE A 316 -32.55 -2.63 4.18
C ILE A 316 -32.96 -2.44 2.73
N PHE A 317 -32.02 -2.00 1.88
CA PHE A 317 -32.30 -1.83 0.46
C PHE A 317 -32.75 -3.12 -0.21
N GLY A 318 -32.10 -4.25 0.05
CA GLY A 318 -32.47 -5.54 -0.50
C GLY A 318 -33.83 -6.03 -0.02
N ILE A 319 -34.18 -5.79 1.25
CA ILE A 319 -35.49 -6.16 1.79
C ILE A 319 -36.62 -5.35 1.12
N MET A 320 -36.37 -4.04 0.91
CA MET A 320 -37.42 -3.12 0.42
C MET A 320 -37.61 -3.17 -1.10
N PHE A 321 -36.51 -3.22 -1.85
CA PHE A 321 -36.56 -2.94 -3.29
C PHE A 321 -36.25 -4.12 -4.19
N LYS A 322 -35.95 -5.33 -3.64
CA LYS A 322 -35.57 -6.49 -4.44
C LYS A 322 -36.66 -6.88 -5.48
N GLU A 323 -37.93 -6.89 -5.10
CA GLU A 323 -39.02 -7.31 -6.02
C GLU A 323 -39.19 -6.26 -7.11
N ASP A 324 -39.31 -4.97 -6.74
CA ASP A 324 -39.51 -3.88 -7.69
C ASP A 324 -38.39 -3.81 -8.74
N ILE A 325 -37.16 -4.01 -8.28
CA ILE A 325 -35.99 -3.98 -9.18
C ILE A 325 -35.93 -5.22 -10.07
N ASN A 326 -36.25 -6.41 -9.54
CA ASN A 326 -36.28 -7.62 -10.33
C ASN A 326 -37.35 -7.55 -11.43
N ASP A 327 -38.54 -7.06 -11.13
CA ASP A 327 -39.62 -6.90 -12.10
C ASP A 327 -39.23 -5.87 -13.19
N LEU A 328 -38.59 -4.79 -12.81
CA LEU A 328 -38.09 -3.78 -13.77
C LEU A 328 -36.98 -4.31 -14.68
N LEU A 329 -36.13 -5.20 -14.17
CA LEU A 329 -34.96 -5.71 -14.90
C LEU A 329 -35.21 -7.05 -15.60
N GLU A 330 -36.33 -7.70 -15.37
CA GLU A 330 -36.67 -8.99 -15.99
C GLU A 330 -36.54 -8.96 -17.53
N PRO A 331 -37.10 -7.97 -18.26
CA PRO A 331 -36.97 -7.91 -19.71
C PRO A 331 -35.52 -7.67 -20.19
N LEU A 332 -34.69 -7.02 -19.38
CA LEU A 332 -33.26 -6.82 -19.67
C LEU A 332 -32.46 -8.10 -19.43
N SER A 333 -32.72 -8.78 -18.33
CA SER A 333 -32.08 -10.05 -17.95
C SER A 333 -32.29 -11.14 -18.99
N GLU A 334 -33.51 -11.28 -19.48
CA GLU A 334 -33.83 -12.25 -20.56
C GLU A 334 -33.08 -11.96 -21.87
N LYS A 335 -32.90 -10.68 -22.22
CA LYS A 335 -32.13 -10.30 -23.41
C LYS A 335 -30.67 -10.63 -23.26
N PHE A 336 -30.08 -10.41 -22.06
CA PHE A 336 -28.71 -10.76 -21.77
C PHE A 336 -28.46 -12.27 -21.78
N GLU A 337 -29.35 -13.07 -21.19
CA GLU A 337 -29.23 -14.53 -21.20
C GLU A 337 -29.34 -15.09 -22.63
N LYS A 338 -30.27 -14.58 -23.43
CA LYS A 338 -30.41 -14.99 -24.84
C LYS A 338 -29.19 -14.61 -25.67
N SER A 339 -28.56 -13.46 -25.40
CA SER A 339 -27.34 -13.03 -26.06
C SER A 339 -26.09 -13.87 -25.68
N PHE A 340 -26.05 -14.40 -24.46
CA PHE A 340 -24.94 -15.25 -23.99
C PHE A 340 -25.06 -16.72 -24.43
N LEU A 341 -26.27 -17.19 -24.76
CA LEU A 341 -26.54 -18.55 -25.25
C LEU A 341 -26.36 -18.68 -26.76
N MET A 342 -26.12 -17.60 -27.50
CA MET A 342 -25.86 -17.60 -28.95
C MET A 342 -24.37 -17.65 -29.32
N HIS A 343 -23.52 -17.87 -28.37
CA HIS A 343 -22.10 -18.17 -28.57
C HIS A 343 -21.74 -19.44 -27.81
#